data_78230b92a4b8ae7ff574034f3fdf890b
#
_entry.id   78230b92a4b8ae7ff574034f3fdf890b
#
_cell.length_a   1.000
_cell.length_b   1.000
_cell.length_c   1.000
_cell.angle_alpha   90.00
_cell.angle_beta   90.00
_cell.angle_gamma   90.00
#
_symmetry.space_group_name_H-M   'P 1'
#
loop_
_entity.id
_entity.type
_entity.pdbx_description
1 polymer ?
#
loop_
_entity_poly.entity_id
_entity_poly.type
_entity_poly.pdbx_seq_one_letter_code
_entity_poly.pdbx_strand_id
1 'polypeptide(L)'
;MPGKSPQLPILDHFVILVSHADLLGISQHLDGKFTLAPGGNHADGLTTNKLVLLPDGCYLEFIAFFDDVDPERRRKHRWGNEKEGTIIDWAFTLPSESDFDAVQQRFQTANLGASYTDPIPGGRTKPDGTILEWAVCTPRNGGSPANPGTMPFWCLDRTPRERRVPYELEPHLTHHPNGVQGVSSVFIQVSVQESSKLKQVYDVIFDGPWIYKAHSGSTSSDHSVSLSGGEGGVKLVFYGSKPGRVELLPGLFFDIENSPS
;
A
#
# COMPACT_ATOMS: atom_id res chain seq x y z
N MET A 1 9.66 -4.60 -32.96
CA MET A 1 8.67 -5.36 -32.20
C MET A 1 7.58 -4.40 -31.78
N PRO A 2 6.28 -4.70 -31.93
CA PRO A 2 5.25 -3.81 -31.39
C PRO A 2 5.48 -3.72 -29.88
N GLY A 3 5.62 -2.50 -29.36
CA GLY A 3 5.82 -2.25 -27.95
C GLY A 3 4.67 -2.87 -27.13
N LYS A 4 5.01 -3.59 -26.08
CA LYS A 4 4.03 -4.09 -25.09
C LYS A 4 3.26 -2.86 -24.60
N SER A 5 1.93 -2.87 -24.65
CA SER A 5 1.14 -1.77 -24.10
C SER A 5 1.56 -1.52 -22.64
N PRO A 6 1.60 -0.26 -22.17
CA PRO A 6 1.95 0.05 -20.79
C PRO A 6 1.10 -0.79 -19.83
N GLN A 7 1.76 -1.48 -18.93
CA GLN A 7 1.08 -2.31 -17.96
C GLN A 7 0.63 -1.42 -16.81
N LEU A 8 -0.68 -1.31 -16.57
CA LEU A 8 -1.21 -0.53 -15.47
C LEU A 8 -0.71 -1.11 -14.14
N PRO A 9 -0.32 -0.27 -13.19
CA PRO A 9 0.00 -0.71 -11.84
C PRO A 9 -1.22 -1.36 -11.18
N ILE A 10 -0.96 -2.30 -10.31
CA ILE A 10 -1.98 -2.97 -9.50
C ILE A 10 -1.83 -2.44 -8.07
N LEU A 11 -2.93 -1.98 -7.47
CA LEU A 11 -2.90 -1.53 -6.08
C LEU A 11 -2.61 -2.73 -5.17
N ASP A 12 -1.56 -2.62 -4.36
CA ASP A 12 -1.14 -3.71 -3.47
C ASP A 12 -1.67 -3.51 -2.05
N HIS A 13 -1.21 -2.48 -1.35
CA HIS A 13 -1.62 -2.25 0.04
C HIS A 13 -1.33 -0.84 0.53
N PHE A 14 -1.90 -0.53 1.69
CA PHE A 14 -1.62 0.68 2.48
C PHE A 14 -1.02 0.31 3.81
N VAL A 15 0.00 1.04 4.23
CA VAL A 15 0.72 0.83 5.49
C VAL A 15 0.21 1.82 6.52
N ILE A 16 -0.32 1.30 7.63
CA ILE A 16 -0.81 2.08 8.77
C ILE A 16 0.07 1.78 9.96
N LEU A 17 0.85 2.77 10.39
CA LEU A 17 1.71 2.60 11.57
C LEU A 17 0.89 2.70 12.84
N VAL A 18 1.07 1.75 13.72
CA VAL A 18 0.45 1.75 15.06
C VAL A 18 1.50 1.44 16.12
N SER A 19 1.20 1.70 17.40
CA SER A 19 2.04 1.20 18.48
C SER A 19 1.97 -0.34 18.58
N HIS A 20 2.98 -0.97 19.15
CA HIS A 20 2.94 -2.43 19.35
C HIS A 20 1.76 -2.84 20.26
N ALA A 21 1.47 -2.06 21.29
CA ALA A 21 0.32 -2.28 22.15
C ALA A 21 -1.01 -2.20 21.39
N ASP A 22 -1.18 -1.19 20.51
CA ASP A 22 -2.38 -1.06 19.67
C ASP A 22 -2.49 -2.23 18.68
N LEU A 23 -1.37 -2.69 18.11
CA LEU A 23 -1.39 -3.84 17.20
C LEU A 23 -1.83 -5.12 17.93
N LEU A 24 -1.41 -5.32 19.17
CA LEU A 24 -1.87 -6.47 19.98
C LEU A 24 -3.37 -6.40 20.25
N GLY A 25 -3.89 -5.20 20.55
CA GLY A 25 -5.31 -4.94 20.80
C GLY A 25 -6.16 -4.65 19.57
N ILE A 26 -5.61 -4.67 18.36
CA ILE A 26 -6.26 -4.15 17.13
C ILE A 26 -7.60 -4.83 16.83
N SER A 27 -7.77 -6.10 17.21
CA SER A 27 -9.03 -6.82 17.04
C SER A 27 -10.20 -6.16 17.73
N GLN A 28 -9.99 -5.51 18.88
CA GLN A 28 -11.03 -4.79 19.60
C GLN A 28 -11.49 -3.53 18.87
N HIS A 29 -10.57 -2.81 18.21
CA HIS A 29 -10.89 -1.63 17.39
C HIS A 29 -11.65 -1.98 16.12
N LEU A 30 -11.36 -3.16 15.55
CA LEU A 30 -11.95 -3.61 14.29
C LEU A 30 -13.21 -4.45 14.46
N ASP A 31 -13.56 -4.83 15.70
CA ASP A 31 -14.73 -5.67 15.99
C ASP A 31 -16.01 -5.05 15.41
N GLY A 32 -16.83 -5.87 14.78
CA GLY A 32 -18.06 -5.46 14.11
C GLY A 32 -17.87 -4.58 12.87
N LYS A 33 -16.63 -4.26 12.48
CA LYS A 33 -16.31 -3.41 11.33
C LYS A 33 -15.53 -4.18 10.25
N PHE A 34 -14.40 -4.76 10.62
CA PHE A 34 -13.50 -5.44 9.69
C PHE A 34 -13.09 -6.82 10.22
N THR A 35 -12.96 -7.76 9.31
CA THR A 35 -12.34 -9.05 9.58
C THR A 35 -10.83 -8.90 9.54
N LEU A 36 -10.16 -9.37 10.60
CA LEU A 36 -8.71 -9.31 10.72
C LEU A 36 -8.08 -10.62 10.25
N ALA A 37 -7.12 -10.52 9.35
CA ALA A 37 -6.29 -11.63 8.92
C ALA A 37 -4.95 -11.65 9.68
N PRO A 38 -4.37 -12.83 9.91
CA PRO A 38 -3.06 -12.94 10.56
C PRO A 38 -1.97 -12.34 9.66
N GLY A 39 -1.03 -11.67 10.32
CA GLY A 39 0.18 -11.15 9.69
C GLY A 39 1.40 -12.01 9.99
N GLY A 40 2.46 -11.37 10.46
CA GLY A 40 3.70 -12.03 10.87
C GLY A 40 4.83 -11.05 11.14
N ASN A 41 5.98 -11.62 11.50
CA ASN A 41 7.18 -10.84 11.77
C ASN A 41 7.98 -10.66 10.47
N HIS A 42 8.43 -9.44 10.22
CA HIS A 42 9.29 -9.16 9.08
C HIS A 42 10.70 -9.73 9.28
N ALA A 43 11.36 -10.05 8.17
CA ALA A 43 12.67 -10.69 8.18
C ALA A 43 13.79 -9.82 8.79
N ASP A 44 13.60 -8.50 8.83
CA ASP A 44 14.55 -7.58 9.48
C ASP A 44 14.51 -7.63 11.01
N GLY A 45 13.49 -8.30 11.59
CA GLY A 45 13.29 -8.42 13.03
C GLY A 45 12.93 -7.14 13.73
N LEU A 46 12.50 -6.09 13.01
CA LEU A 46 12.16 -4.80 13.60
C LEU A 46 10.66 -4.61 13.76
N THR A 47 9.88 -5.19 12.86
CA THR A 47 8.44 -4.93 12.77
C THR A 47 7.62 -6.21 12.66
N THR A 48 6.37 -6.11 13.08
CA THR A 48 5.34 -7.13 12.93
C THR A 48 4.04 -6.49 12.44
N ASN A 49 3.16 -7.28 11.82
CA ASN A 49 1.93 -6.75 11.25
C ASN A 49 0.70 -7.63 11.49
N LYS A 50 -0.48 -7.05 11.24
CA LYS A 50 -1.77 -7.71 11.02
C LYS A 50 -2.46 -7.07 9.83
N LEU A 51 -3.34 -7.80 9.15
CA LEU A 51 -3.87 -7.40 7.85
C LEU A 51 -5.40 -7.32 7.86
N VAL A 52 -5.95 -6.40 7.05
CA VAL A 52 -7.35 -6.41 6.63
C VAL A 52 -7.35 -6.62 5.12
N LEU A 53 -7.78 -7.78 4.66
CA LEU A 53 -7.76 -8.18 3.26
C LEU A 53 -9.06 -7.76 2.59
N LEU A 54 -8.99 -7.01 1.49
CA LEU A 54 -10.17 -6.58 0.75
C LEU A 54 -10.49 -7.54 -0.41
N PRO A 55 -11.78 -7.71 -0.78
CA PRO A 55 -12.17 -8.56 -1.90
C PRO A 55 -11.52 -8.21 -3.24
N ASP A 56 -11.16 -6.93 -3.47
CA ASP A 56 -10.45 -6.48 -4.67
C ASP A 56 -8.97 -6.90 -4.72
N GLY A 57 -8.48 -7.54 -3.67
CA GLY A 57 -7.10 -8.02 -3.54
C GLY A 57 -6.12 -6.99 -2.99
N CYS A 58 -6.54 -5.75 -2.72
CA CYS A 58 -5.80 -4.80 -1.90
C CYS A 58 -5.89 -5.18 -0.42
N TYR A 59 -4.99 -4.68 0.43
CA TYR A 59 -5.11 -4.86 1.87
C TYR A 59 -4.61 -3.65 2.66
N LEU A 60 -5.08 -3.53 3.89
CA LEU A 60 -4.53 -2.61 4.87
C LEU A 60 -3.55 -3.38 5.76
N GLU A 61 -2.34 -2.89 5.88
CA GLU A 61 -1.31 -3.43 6.74
C GLU A 61 -1.19 -2.57 7.99
N PHE A 62 -1.62 -3.09 9.14
CA PHE A 62 -1.30 -2.50 10.44
C PHE A 62 0.07 -2.99 10.85
N ILE A 63 1.05 -2.11 10.86
CA ILE A 63 2.43 -2.42 11.20
C ILE A 63 2.85 -1.74 12.49
N ALA A 64 3.62 -2.44 13.31
CA ALA A 64 4.21 -1.89 14.52
C ALA A 64 5.67 -2.30 14.65
N PHE A 65 6.49 -1.43 15.21
CA PHE A 65 7.81 -1.80 15.72
C PHE A 65 7.64 -2.56 17.04
N PHE A 66 8.49 -3.57 17.28
CA PHE A 66 8.56 -4.19 18.59
C PHE A 66 9.03 -3.19 19.64
N ASP A 67 8.55 -3.33 20.90
CA ASP A 67 8.85 -2.41 21.98
C ASP A 67 10.34 -2.40 22.37
N ASP A 68 11.05 -3.48 22.12
CA ASP A 68 12.47 -3.67 22.42
C ASP A 68 13.42 -3.28 21.29
N VAL A 69 12.89 -2.73 20.17
CA VAL A 69 13.71 -2.25 19.07
C VAL A 69 14.55 -1.06 19.51
N ASP A 70 15.86 -1.17 19.29
CA ASP A 70 16.80 -0.08 19.53
C ASP A 70 16.36 1.22 18.82
N PRO A 71 16.25 2.36 19.52
CA PRO A 71 15.76 3.62 18.94
C PRO A 71 16.57 4.10 17.72
N GLU A 72 17.89 3.83 17.67
CA GLU A 72 18.73 4.19 16.52
C GLU A 72 18.41 3.32 15.31
N ARG A 73 18.16 2.02 15.52
CA ARG A 73 17.72 1.12 14.45
C ARG A 73 16.35 1.53 13.95
N ARG A 74 15.39 1.87 14.84
CA ARG A 74 14.07 2.38 14.46
C ARG A 74 14.20 3.65 13.60
N ARG A 75 14.99 4.63 14.01
CA ARG A 75 15.17 5.89 13.27
C ARG A 75 15.75 5.70 11.86
N LYS A 76 16.55 4.67 11.65
CA LYS A 76 17.13 4.34 10.33
C LYS A 76 16.16 3.60 9.42
N HIS A 77 15.10 3.04 9.97
CA HIS A 77 14.06 2.39 9.17
C HIS A 77 13.23 3.43 8.42
N ARG A 78 12.76 3.10 7.20
CA ARG A 78 11.98 3.99 6.35
C ARG A 78 10.80 4.64 7.09
N TRP A 79 10.15 3.90 7.98
CA TRP A 79 8.95 4.33 8.70
C TRP A 79 9.21 4.67 10.18
N GLY A 80 10.46 4.69 10.59
CA GLY A 80 10.82 4.80 12.01
C GLY A 80 10.44 6.11 12.69
N ASN A 81 10.33 7.19 11.88
CA ASN A 81 9.98 8.53 12.34
C ASN A 81 8.54 8.94 11.96
N GLU A 82 7.77 8.04 11.35
CA GLU A 82 6.42 8.34 10.93
C GLU A 82 5.44 8.35 12.12
N LYS A 83 4.31 9.05 11.94
CA LYS A 83 3.29 9.23 12.98
C LYS A 83 2.42 7.99 13.10
N GLU A 84 2.32 7.44 14.29
CA GLU A 84 1.38 6.36 14.60
C GLU A 84 -0.09 6.81 14.47
N GLY A 85 -0.98 5.87 14.19
CA GLY A 85 -2.41 6.11 13.97
C GLY A 85 -2.74 6.70 12.59
N THR A 86 -1.80 6.69 11.64
CA THR A 86 -2.00 7.26 10.30
C THR A 86 -1.57 6.30 9.19
N ILE A 87 -2.07 6.53 7.97
CA ILE A 87 -1.51 5.91 6.77
C ILE A 87 -0.17 6.60 6.49
N ILE A 88 0.90 5.84 6.56
CA ILE A 88 2.26 6.36 6.41
C ILE A 88 2.86 6.09 5.03
N ASP A 89 2.42 5.04 4.35
CA ASP A 89 2.94 4.65 3.04
C ASP A 89 1.92 3.79 2.28
N TRP A 90 2.20 3.50 1.01
CA TRP A 90 1.34 2.67 0.19
C TRP A 90 2.12 2.08 -0.99
N ALA A 91 1.60 0.98 -1.56
CA ALA A 91 2.31 0.21 -2.56
C ALA A 91 1.47 -0.11 -3.79
N PHE A 92 2.18 -0.15 -4.92
CA PHE A 92 1.77 -0.87 -6.11
C PHE A 92 2.52 -2.18 -6.25
N THR A 93 1.98 -3.06 -7.08
CA THR A 93 2.66 -4.25 -7.58
C THR A 93 2.50 -4.38 -9.10
N LEU A 94 3.20 -5.34 -9.67
CA LEU A 94 3.15 -5.73 -11.08
C LEU A 94 3.01 -7.26 -11.16
N PRO A 95 2.53 -7.79 -12.29
CA PRO A 95 2.41 -9.25 -12.46
C PRO A 95 3.75 -9.99 -12.38
N SER A 96 4.87 -9.32 -12.70
CA SER A 96 6.20 -9.88 -12.62
C SER A 96 7.21 -8.84 -12.16
N GLU A 97 8.21 -9.25 -11.38
CA GLU A 97 9.34 -8.38 -10.99
C GLU A 97 10.05 -7.78 -12.21
N SER A 98 10.19 -8.54 -13.30
CA SER A 98 10.82 -8.06 -14.54
C SER A 98 10.03 -6.95 -15.26
N ASP A 99 8.73 -6.78 -14.98
CA ASP A 99 7.96 -5.67 -15.55
C ASP A 99 8.37 -4.33 -14.94
N PHE A 100 9.05 -4.35 -13.78
CA PHE A 100 9.54 -3.15 -13.11
C PHE A 100 10.68 -2.44 -13.86
N ASP A 101 11.45 -3.15 -14.68
CA ASP A 101 12.50 -2.56 -15.51
C ASP A 101 11.94 -1.43 -16.41
N ALA A 102 10.71 -1.61 -16.92
CA ALA A 102 10.06 -0.59 -17.73
C ALA A 102 9.72 0.66 -16.93
N VAL A 103 9.34 0.52 -15.65
CA VAL A 103 9.13 1.66 -14.75
C VAL A 103 10.43 2.42 -14.52
N GLN A 104 11.51 1.71 -14.17
CA GLN A 104 12.83 2.33 -13.99
C GLN A 104 13.31 3.06 -15.24
N GLN A 105 13.13 2.47 -16.41
CA GLN A 105 13.52 3.08 -17.68
C GLN A 105 12.74 4.38 -17.97
N ARG A 106 11.43 4.43 -17.67
CA ARG A 106 10.63 5.66 -17.79
C ARG A 106 11.19 6.79 -16.92
N PHE A 107 11.53 6.48 -15.65
CA PHE A 107 12.15 7.45 -14.75
C PHE A 107 13.50 7.95 -15.23
N GLN A 108 14.36 7.07 -15.76
CA GLN A 108 15.64 7.44 -16.36
C GLN A 108 15.44 8.37 -17.56
N THR A 109 14.48 8.06 -18.43
CA THR A 109 14.18 8.86 -19.61
C THR A 109 13.60 10.23 -19.25
N ALA A 110 12.70 10.29 -18.27
CA ALA A 110 12.06 11.53 -17.83
C ALA A 110 13.02 12.49 -17.11
N ASN A 111 14.07 11.97 -16.47
CA ASN A 111 15.13 12.72 -15.77
C ASN A 111 14.60 13.79 -14.81
N LEU A 112 13.58 13.47 -14.01
CA LEU A 112 12.93 14.39 -13.06
C LEU A 112 13.65 14.48 -11.70
N GLY A 113 14.78 13.80 -11.53
CA GLY A 113 15.46 13.64 -10.25
C GLY A 113 14.74 12.69 -9.29
N ALA A 114 13.60 12.15 -9.67
CA ALA A 114 12.93 11.05 -8.98
C ALA A 114 13.36 9.71 -9.58
N SER A 115 13.39 8.67 -8.77
CA SER A 115 13.75 7.31 -9.20
C SER A 115 13.26 6.29 -8.17
N TYR A 116 13.53 5.02 -8.41
CA TYR A 116 13.33 3.93 -7.45
C TYR A 116 14.65 3.19 -7.22
N THR A 117 14.77 2.55 -6.05
CA THR A 117 15.85 1.59 -5.81
C THR A 117 15.68 0.37 -6.72
N ASP A 118 16.75 -0.36 -6.95
CA ASP A 118 16.64 -1.72 -7.46
C ASP A 118 15.83 -2.60 -6.50
N PRO A 119 15.27 -3.73 -6.97
CA PRO A 119 14.50 -4.65 -6.15
C PRO A 119 15.32 -5.18 -4.96
N ILE A 120 14.95 -4.79 -3.75
CA ILE A 120 15.59 -5.23 -2.49
C ILE A 120 14.78 -6.38 -1.92
N PRO A 121 15.39 -7.55 -1.63
CA PRO A 121 14.69 -8.67 -1.04
C PRO A 121 14.03 -8.32 0.29
N GLY A 122 12.79 -8.70 0.46
CA GLY A 122 12.00 -8.65 1.67
C GLY A 122 11.29 -9.98 1.91
N GLY A 123 10.73 -10.15 3.07
CA GLY A 123 10.00 -11.37 3.38
C GLY A 123 9.46 -11.40 4.81
N ARG A 124 8.64 -12.40 5.07
CA ARG A 124 8.18 -12.72 6.43
C ARG A 124 7.94 -14.22 6.56
N THR A 125 7.95 -14.69 7.78
CA THR A 125 7.52 -16.05 8.11
C THR A 125 6.13 -16.01 8.74
N LYS A 126 5.20 -16.77 8.18
CA LYS A 126 3.86 -16.96 8.74
C LYS A 126 3.92 -17.82 10.01
N PRO A 127 2.88 -17.77 10.89
CA PRO A 127 2.82 -18.60 12.08
C PRO A 127 2.91 -20.11 11.81
N ASP A 128 2.50 -20.56 10.62
CA ASP A 128 2.58 -21.96 10.17
C ASP A 128 3.96 -22.35 9.64
N GLY A 129 4.94 -21.43 9.67
CA GLY A 129 6.30 -21.65 9.18
C GLY A 129 6.48 -21.38 7.68
N THR A 130 5.43 -21.01 6.95
CA THR A 130 5.54 -20.66 5.52
C THR A 130 6.39 -19.41 5.35
N ILE A 131 7.43 -19.49 4.51
CA ILE A 131 8.25 -18.34 4.16
C ILE A 131 7.63 -17.65 2.94
N LEU A 132 7.41 -16.34 3.07
CA LEU A 132 6.96 -15.47 2.00
C LEU A 132 8.12 -14.56 1.59
N GLU A 133 8.30 -14.41 0.28
CA GLU A 133 9.36 -13.59 -0.30
C GLU A 133 8.77 -12.62 -1.33
N TRP A 134 9.29 -11.41 -1.31
CA TRP A 134 8.99 -10.35 -2.28
C TRP A 134 10.23 -9.48 -2.48
N ALA A 135 10.16 -8.56 -3.42
CA ALA A 135 11.13 -7.47 -3.54
C ALA A 135 10.45 -6.12 -3.31
N VAL A 136 11.16 -5.20 -2.67
CA VAL A 136 10.68 -3.83 -2.44
C VAL A 136 11.54 -2.85 -3.22
N CYS A 137 10.89 -1.96 -4.00
CA CYS A 137 11.57 -0.86 -4.66
C CYS A 137 11.05 0.44 -4.07
N THR A 138 11.90 1.15 -3.33
CA THR A 138 11.51 2.36 -2.63
C THR A 138 11.80 3.62 -3.45
N PRO A 139 10.92 4.64 -3.38
CA PRO A 139 11.12 5.87 -4.13
C PRO A 139 12.26 6.72 -3.56
N ARG A 140 12.95 7.41 -4.46
CA ARG A 140 14.06 8.34 -4.18
C ARG A 140 13.80 9.69 -4.85
N ASN A 141 14.30 10.75 -4.25
CA ASN A 141 14.26 12.11 -4.80
C ASN A 141 15.65 12.74 -4.65
N GLY A 142 16.28 13.15 -5.75
CA GLY A 142 17.63 13.70 -5.77
C GLY A 142 18.68 12.75 -5.19
N GLY A 143 18.53 11.43 -5.38
CA GLY A 143 19.43 10.42 -4.85
C GLY A 143 19.21 10.04 -3.36
N SER A 144 18.38 10.79 -2.62
CA SER A 144 17.99 10.48 -1.24
C SER A 144 16.65 9.71 -1.18
N PRO A 145 16.36 8.98 -0.09
CA PRO A 145 15.04 8.41 0.09
C PRO A 145 13.95 9.49 0.01
N ALA A 146 12.87 9.22 -0.74
CA ALA A 146 11.70 10.10 -0.73
C ALA A 146 10.91 9.91 0.56
N ASN A 147 10.19 10.97 0.98
CA ASN A 147 9.30 10.88 2.14
C ASN A 147 8.23 9.80 1.91
N PRO A 148 7.96 8.94 2.91
CA PRO A 148 6.88 7.97 2.83
C PRO A 148 5.54 8.61 2.46
N GLY A 149 4.67 7.89 1.79
CA GLY A 149 3.34 8.33 1.38
C GLY A 149 3.27 9.26 0.18
N THR A 150 4.35 9.99 -0.17
CA THR A 150 4.34 10.93 -1.31
C THR A 150 4.38 10.23 -2.67
N MET A 151 5.07 9.14 -2.76
CA MET A 151 5.13 8.24 -3.93
C MET A 151 4.92 6.82 -3.45
N PRO A 152 4.17 5.98 -4.20
CA PRO A 152 4.04 4.57 -3.85
C PRO A 152 5.41 3.89 -3.90
N PHE A 153 5.66 2.93 -3.03
CA PHE A 153 6.71 1.96 -3.26
C PHE A 153 6.17 0.78 -4.08
N TRP A 154 7.05 -0.08 -4.59
CA TRP A 154 6.64 -1.28 -5.30
C TRP A 154 6.93 -2.51 -4.43
N CYS A 155 5.93 -3.38 -4.32
CA CYS A 155 6.03 -4.66 -3.63
C CYS A 155 5.80 -5.78 -4.65
N LEU A 156 6.88 -6.41 -5.08
CA LEU A 156 6.89 -7.35 -6.20
C LEU A 156 7.00 -8.78 -5.67
N ASP A 157 5.95 -9.57 -5.82
CA ASP A 157 5.90 -10.92 -5.29
C ASP A 157 6.94 -11.85 -5.95
N ARG A 158 7.68 -12.61 -5.13
CA ARG A 158 8.58 -13.70 -5.53
C ARG A 158 8.00 -15.06 -5.21
N THR A 159 7.32 -15.17 -4.07
CA THR A 159 6.43 -16.30 -3.80
C THR A 159 5.04 -16.01 -4.37
N PRO A 160 4.26 -17.02 -4.75
CA PRO A 160 2.90 -16.84 -5.24
C PRO A 160 2.08 -15.93 -4.32
N ARG A 161 1.47 -14.88 -4.90
CA ARG A 161 0.76 -13.83 -4.17
C ARG A 161 -0.33 -14.38 -3.24
N GLU A 162 -1.05 -15.39 -3.68
CA GLU A 162 -2.13 -16.03 -2.90
C GLU A 162 -1.65 -16.62 -1.57
N ARG A 163 -0.34 -16.83 -1.40
CA ARG A 163 0.22 -17.21 -0.10
C ARG A 163 0.37 -16.03 0.85
N ARG A 164 0.65 -14.83 0.30
CA ARG A 164 0.81 -13.59 1.06
C ARG A 164 -0.54 -12.95 1.36
N VAL A 165 -1.44 -12.96 0.37
CA VAL A 165 -2.77 -12.34 0.41
C VAL A 165 -3.79 -13.36 -0.11
N PRO A 166 -4.28 -14.28 0.74
CA PRO A 166 -5.09 -15.42 0.32
C PRO A 166 -6.58 -15.07 0.10
N TYR A 167 -6.89 -13.96 -0.54
CA TYR A 167 -8.26 -13.46 -0.72
C TYR A 167 -9.15 -14.42 -1.54
N GLU A 168 -8.59 -15.22 -2.46
CA GLU A 168 -9.32 -16.25 -3.21
C GLU A 168 -9.36 -17.60 -2.47
N LEU A 169 -8.26 -17.96 -1.77
CA LEU A 169 -8.14 -19.23 -1.05
C LEU A 169 -8.90 -19.23 0.28
N GLU A 170 -8.95 -18.08 0.94
CA GLU A 170 -9.60 -17.88 2.23
C GLU A 170 -10.58 -16.70 2.15
N PRO A 171 -11.65 -16.80 1.32
CA PRO A 171 -12.55 -15.68 1.06
C PRO A 171 -13.29 -15.19 2.31
N HIS A 172 -13.38 -16.00 3.38
CA HIS A 172 -13.95 -15.56 4.66
C HIS A 172 -13.16 -14.43 5.31
N LEU A 173 -11.84 -14.30 5.02
CA LEU A 173 -11.00 -13.22 5.53
C LEU A 173 -11.26 -11.87 4.84
N THR A 174 -11.95 -11.87 3.70
CA THR A 174 -12.31 -10.67 2.95
C THR A 174 -13.74 -10.20 3.18
N HIS A 175 -14.52 -10.92 3.98
CA HIS A 175 -15.89 -10.54 4.34
C HIS A 175 -15.87 -9.60 5.55
N HIS A 176 -16.28 -8.35 5.33
CA HIS A 176 -16.31 -7.33 6.37
C HIS A 176 -17.74 -6.97 6.78
N PRO A 177 -18.04 -6.88 8.10
CA PRO A 177 -19.37 -6.49 8.58
C PRO A 177 -19.86 -5.13 8.05
N ASN A 178 -18.93 -4.19 7.79
CA ASN A 178 -19.22 -2.89 7.19
C ASN A 178 -19.47 -2.93 5.68
N GLY A 179 -19.32 -4.08 5.02
CA GLY A 179 -19.61 -4.26 3.59
C GLY A 179 -18.57 -3.67 2.63
N VAL A 180 -17.38 -3.26 3.09
CA VAL A 180 -16.27 -2.80 2.24
C VAL A 180 -15.82 -3.91 1.31
N GLN A 181 -15.56 -3.56 0.04
CA GLN A 181 -15.14 -4.49 -1.02
C GLN A 181 -13.78 -4.14 -1.62
N GLY A 182 -13.39 -2.86 -1.59
CA GLY A 182 -12.12 -2.43 -2.15
C GLY A 182 -11.92 -0.93 -2.03
N VAL A 183 -10.88 -0.43 -2.72
CA VAL A 183 -10.49 0.99 -2.74
C VAL A 183 -10.83 1.57 -4.10
N SER A 184 -11.70 2.60 -4.14
CA SER A 184 -12.06 3.31 -5.37
C SER A 184 -11.08 4.43 -5.72
N SER A 185 -10.60 5.16 -4.70
CA SER A 185 -9.79 6.36 -4.93
C SER A 185 -8.70 6.52 -3.88
N VAL A 186 -7.54 6.98 -4.34
CA VAL A 186 -6.38 7.34 -3.52
C VAL A 186 -6.08 8.82 -3.74
N PHE A 187 -6.10 9.60 -2.67
CA PHE A 187 -5.77 11.02 -2.71
C PHE A 187 -4.45 11.27 -1.99
N ILE A 188 -3.46 11.77 -2.72
CA ILE A 188 -2.18 12.19 -2.15
C ILE A 188 -2.27 13.66 -1.81
N GLN A 189 -2.23 13.96 -0.52
CA GLN A 189 -2.23 15.34 -0.04
C GLN A 189 -0.84 15.93 -0.21
N VAL A 190 -0.78 17.09 -0.83
CA VAL A 190 0.49 17.74 -1.19
C VAL A 190 0.34 19.26 -1.13
N SER A 191 1.41 19.95 -0.74
CA SER A 191 1.45 21.40 -0.80
C SER A 191 1.35 21.91 -2.25
N VAL A 192 0.86 23.14 -2.42
CA VAL A 192 0.76 23.76 -3.75
C VAL A 192 2.12 23.83 -4.44
N GLN A 193 3.19 24.07 -3.67
CA GLN A 193 4.55 24.20 -4.20
C GLN A 193 5.09 22.89 -4.78
N GLU A 194 4.71 21.76 -4.19
CA GLU A 194 5.20 20.42 -4.60
C GLU A 194 4.31 19.76 -5.65
N SER A 195 3.06 20.23 -5.78
CA SER A 195 2.03 19.61 -6.63
C SER A 195 2.47 19.45 -8.08
N SER A 196 3.05 20.50 -8.69
CA SER A 196 3.49 20.44 -10.10
C SER A 196 4.60 19.45 -10.37
N LYS A 197 5.58 19.34 -9.46
CA LYS A 197 6.66 18.36 -9.58
C LYS A 197 6.14 16.94 -9.38
N LEU A 198 5.31 16.76 -8.36
CA LEU A 198 4.75 15.45 -8.05
C LEU A 198 3.82 14.97 -9.16
N LYS A 199 3.06 15.87 -9.79
CA LYS A 199 2.26 15.54 -10.98
C LYS A 199 3.11 14.90 -12.09
N GLN A 200 4.26 15.50 -12.43
CA GLN A 200 5.16 14.94 -13.44
C GLN A 200 5.67 13.55 -13.05
N VAL A 201 5.95 13.32 -11.77
CA VAL A 201 6.38 12.01 -11.25
C VAL A 201 5.26 10.97 -11.44
N TYR A 202 4.02 11.33 -11.13
CA TYR A 202 2.87 10.44 -11.32
C TYR A 202 2.58 10.18 -12.80
N ASP A 203 2.76 11.17 -13.69
CA ASP A 203 2.68 10.99 -15.14
C ASP A 203 3.68 9.90 -15.61
N VAL A 204 4.88 9.82 -14.99
CA VAL A 204 5.89 8.78 -15.30
C VAL A 204 5.50 7.41 -14.67
N ILE A 205 4.94 7.39 -13.46
CA ILE A 205 4.50 6.14 -12.82
C ILE A 205 3.45 5.43 -13.68
N PHE A 206 2.44 6.17 -14.13
CA PHE A 206 1.29 5.62 -14.82
C PHE A 206 1.47 5.49 -16.33
N ASP A 207 2.32 6.32 -16.94
CA ASP A 207 2.50 6.40 -18.41
C ASP A 207 1.15 6.56 -19.16
N GLY A 208 0.24 7.35 -18.56
CA GLY A 208 -1.12 7.56 -19.05
C GLY A 208 -2.05 8.10 -17.95
N PRO A 209 -3.34 7.80 -18.04
CA PRO A 209 -4.28 8.14 -16.97
C PRO A 209 -3.86 7.54 -15.63
N TRP A 210 -4.05 8.28 -14.54
CA TRP A 210 -3.69 7.80 -13.20
C TRP A 210 -4.72 6.83 -12.64
N ILE A 211 -4.86 5.70 -13.32
CA ILE A 211 -5.74 4.60 -12.95
C ILE A 211 -4.92 3.36 -12.59
N TYR A 212 -5.43 2.57 -11.67
CA TYR A 212 -4.81 1.31 -11.26
C TYR A 212 -5.79 0.15 -11.42
N LYS A 213 -5.25 -1.05 -11.43
CA LYS A 213 -6.04 -2.29 -11.43
C LYS A 213 -6.23 -2.81 -10.02
N ALA A 214 -7.37 -3.45 -9.80
CA ALA A 214 -7.54 -4.39 -8.70
C ALA A 214 -6.99 -5.77 -9.08
N HIS A 215 -6.63 -6.60 -8.11
CA HIS A 215 -6.18 -7.98 -8.36
C HIS A 215 -7.33 -8.88 -8.82
N SER A 216 -8.49 -8.76 -8.19
CA SER A 216 -9.68 -9.51 -8.60
C SER A 216 -10.36 -8.77 -9.74
N GLY A 217 -10.30 -9.32 -10.90
CA GLY A 217 -10.95 -9.14 -12.19
C GLY A 217 -11.95 -8.03 -12.51
N SER A 218 -12.27 -7.13 -11.61
CA SER A 218 -13.07 -5.95 -11.90
C SER A 218 -12.16 -4.85 -12.41
N THR A 219 -12.01 -4.76 -13.74
CA THR A 219 -11.47 -3.59 -14.41
C THR A 219 -12.54 -2.50 -14.45
N SER A 220 -12.96 -2.02 -13.29
CA SER A 220 -13.72 -0.78 -13.25
C SER A 220 -12.76 0.35 -13.60
N SER A 221 -13.11 1.16 -14.59
CA SER A 221 -12.37 2.37 -14.98
C SER A 221 -12.36 3.45 -13.89
N ASP A 222 -12.94 3.17 -12.73
CA ASP A 222 -13.21 4.14 -11.68
C ASP A 222 -12.14 4.18 -10.56
N HIS A 223 -11.17 3.25 -10.59
CA HIS A 223 -10.08 3.23 -9.61
C HIS A 223 -8.99 4.24 -10.00
N SER A 224 -8.80 5.26 -9.18
CA SER A 224 -7.90 6.36 -9.55
C SER A 224 -7.01 6.84 -8.41
N VAL A 225 -5.89 7.46 -8.81
CA VAL A 225 -5.04 8.26 -7.91
C VAL A 225 -5.17 9.72 -8.31
N SER A 226 -5.19 10.62 -7.33
CA SER A 226 -5.19 12.06 -7.58
C SER A 226 -4.39 12.83 -6.53
N LEU A 227 -3.93 14.02 -6.90
CA LEU A 227 -3.33 14.95 -5.95
C LEU A 227 -4.43 15.85 -5.38
N SER A 228 -4.35 16.12 -4.10
CA SER A 228 -5.23 17.07 -3.41
C SER A 228 -4.40 18.02 -2.55
N GLY A 229 -4.90 19.25 -2.34
CA GLY A 229 -4.24 20.20 -1.46
C GLY A 229 -4.25 19.73 0.00
N GLY A 230 -3.12 19.86 0.71
CA GLY A 230 -2.98 19.48 2.11
C GLY A 230 -1.55 19.57 2.61
N GLU A 231 -1.34 19.22 3.87
CA GLU A 231 -0.03 19.26 4.53
C GLU A 231 0.75 17.93 4.42
N GLY A 232 0.38 17.10 3.46
CA GLY A 232 0.93 15.75 3.29
C GLY A 232 -0.01 14.66 3.79
N GLY A 233 0.23 13.45 3.33
CA GLY A 233 -0.53 12.25 3.73
C GLY A 233 -1.32 11.60 2.60
N VAL A 234 -1.92 10.47 2.92
CA VAL A 234 -2.73 9.66 2.01
C VAL A 234 -4.15 9.56 2.56
N LYS A 235 -5.13 9.81 1.70
CA LYS A 235 -6.54 9.56 2.00
C LYS A 235 -7.09 8.53 1.04
N LEU A 236 -7.97 7.67 1.54
CA LEU A 236 -8.61 6.61 0.77
C LEU A 236 -10.12 6.82 0.77
N VAL A 237 -10.73 6.43 -0.34
CA VAL A 237 -12.16 6.18 -0.42
C VAL A 237 -12.35 4.70 -0.76
N PHE A 238 -13.15 4.03 0.03
CA PHE A 238 -13.55 2.66 -0.22
C PHE A 238 -14.83 2.60 -1.05
N TYR A 239 -15.07 1.47 -1.69
CA TYR A 239 -16.38 1.14 -2.21
C TYR A 239 -16.92 -0.13 -1.53
N GLY A 240 -18.23 -0.28 -1.50
CA GLY A 240 -18.82 -1.45 -0.88
C GLY A 240 -20.35 -1.47 -0.92
N SER A 241 -20.93 -2.49 -0.32
CA SER A 241 -22.39 -2.71 -0.30
C SER A 241 -23.13 -1.88 0.73
N LYS A 242 -22.42 -1.22 1.64
CA LYS A 242 -22.98 -0.38 2.71
C LYS A 242 -22.28 0.97 2.72
N PRO A 243 -22.70 1.93 1.89
CA PRO A 243 -22.11 3.25 1.85
C PRO A 243 -22.25 3.98 3.18
N GLY A 244 -21.25 4.80 3.52
CA GLY A 244 -21.21 5.52 4.79
C GLY A 244 -19.80 5.91 5.19
N ARG A 245 -19.59 6.11 6.47
CA ARG A 245 -18.27 6.45 7.05
C ARG A 245 -17.91 5.47 8.15
N VAL A 246 -16.69 4.97 8.14
CA VAL A 246 -16.19 4.02 9.12
C VAL A 246 -14.96 4.59 9.82
N GLU A 247 -14.89 4.44 11.14
CA GLU A 247 -13.68 4.69 11.91
C GLU A 247 -12.87 3.40 12.00
N LEU A 248 -11.67 3.41 11.44
CA LEU A 248 -10.74 2.28 11.45
C LEU A 248 -9.94 2.22 12.75
N LEU A 249 -9.37 3.37 13.14
CA LEU A 249 -8.67 3.61 14.40
C LEU A 249 -9.15 4.93 14.99
N PRO A 250 -8.94 5.21 16.28
CA PRO A 250 -9.31 6.50 16.88
C PRO A 250 -8.79 7.68 16.06
N GLY A 251 -9.70 8.44 15.45
CA GLY A 251 -9.39 9.59 14.61
C GLY A 251 -9.04 9.28 13.16
N LEU A 252 -8.95 8.03 12.74
CA LEU A 252 -8.72 7.63 11.35
C LEU A 252 -10.01 7.12 10.72
N PHE A 253 -10.61 7.95 9.88
CA PHE A 253 -11.90 7.71 9.22
C PHE A 253 -11.75 7.50 7.73
N PHE A 254 -12.62 6.65 7.17
CA PHE A 254 -12.75 6.43 5.74
C PHE A 254 -14.21 6.54 5.30
N ASP A 255 -14.40 7.08 4.11
CA ASP A 255 -15.70 7.08 3.44
C ASP A 255 -15.83 5.82 2.58
N ILE A 256 -17.04 5.26 2.55
CA ILE A 256 -17.42 4.08 1.75
C ILE A 256 -18.48 4.55 0.76
N GLU A 257 -18.20 4.43 -0.52
CA GLU A 257 -19.12 4.72 -1.62
C GLU A 257 -19.88 3.45 -2.05
N ASN A 258 -20.92 3.61 -2.84
CA ASN A 258 -21.56 2.46 -3.47
C ASN A 258 -20.59 1.72 -4.38
N SER A 259 -20.69 0.40 -4.42
CA SER A 259 -20.00 -0.40 -5.43
C SER A 259 -20.34 0.12 -6.84
N PRO A 260 -19.35 0.18 -7.75
CA PRO A 260 -19.61 0.46 -9.15
C PRO A 260 -20.68 -0.48 -9.70
N SER A 261 -21.61 0.05 -10.48
CA SER A 261 -22.71 -0.69 -11.12
C SER A 261 -22.22 -1.51 -12.31
#